data_757f967a6e1d4e537b6fa3cf5b813463
#
_entry.id   757f967a6e1d4e537b6fa3cf5b813463
#
_cell.length_a   1.000
_cell.length_b   1.000
_cell.length_c   1.000
_cell.angle_alpha   90.00
_cell.angle_beta   90.00
_cell.angle_gamma   90.00
#
_symmetry.space_group_name_H-M   'P 1'
#
loop_
_entity.id
_entity.type
_entity.pdbx_description
1 polymer ?
#
loop_
_entity_poly.entity_id
_entity_poly.type
_entity_poly.pdbx_seq_one_letter_code
_entity_poly.pdbx_strand_id
1 'polypeptide(L)'
;MKESLLKILESKIKGEVHNEKHFKKFYSVDSSSYQIIPQIIVIPINEEDVIKTIKIAKKYGTSVTVRGAGTGLVGSALNYGIIIDMKKINSIRINKKSAIVGSGVLKGKLDIELQKKGKFFPPNPSIGNFCSLGGMLGNNSSGSRSIKYGSTIDNVKEITFIDGNGKKITLPKNKQVSKKIFQNIKIDNDNIPKTSKNSSGYQIKKITSEKNTHKIIIGSEGTLGIIISAKLNILDIPKKRILYIIEYKSIFEAAKNSQLIAKTAPSTLEFVDKNTLKYIKFNFDKSAQCLLFVAVSYTHLTLPTN
;
A
#
# COMPACT_ATOMS: atom_id res chain seq x y z
N MET A 1 -30.21 13.99 -28.44
CA MET A 1 -29.82 14.30 -27.02
C MET A 1 -28.67 13.41 -26.63
N LYS A 2 -27.57 13.95 -26.07
CA LYS A 2 -26.49 13.09 -25.51
C LYS A 2 -27.06 12.28 -24.33
N GLU A 3 -26.91 10.96 -24.39
CA GLU A 3 -27.25 10.08 -23.26
C GLU A 3 -26.52 10.54 -21.98
N SER A 4 -27.20 10.49 -20.82
CA SER A 4 -26.56 10.94 -19.58
C SER A 4 -25.41 10.02 -19.18
N LEU A 5 -24.37 10.56 -18.55
CA LEU A 5 -23.21 9.80 -18.07
C LEU A 5 -23.65 8.60 -17.22
N LEU A 6 -24.65 8.76 -16.37
CA LEU A 6 -25.18 7.68 -15.53
C LEU A 6 -25.75 6.53 -16.39
N LYS A 7 -26.67 6.82 -17.31
CA LYS A 7 -27.32 5.80 -18.14
C LYS A 7 -26.33 5.01 -18.98
N ILE A 8 -25.30 5.66 -19.53
CA ILE A 8 -24.30 4.95 -20.31
C ILE A 8 -23.41 4.05 -19.43
N LEU A 9 -23.09 4.47 -18.20
CA LEU A 9 -22.36 3.61 -17.26
C LEU A 9 -23.23 2.40 -16.86
N GLU A 10 -24.48 2.60 -16.49
CA GLU A 10 -25.43 1.53 -16.16
C GLU A 10 -25.59 0.52 -17.29
N SER A 11 -25.64 0.97 -18.57
CA SER A 11 -25.77 0.08 -19.72
C SER A 11 -24.50 -0.70 -20.10
N LYS A 12 -23.31 -0.24 -19.70
CA LYS A 12 -22.02 -0.79 -20.16
C LYS A 12 -21.24 -1.52 -19.07
N ILE A 13 -21.48 -1.22 -17.80
CA ILE A 13 -20.78 -1.82 -16.66
C ILE A 13 -21.55 -3.06 -16.18
N LYS A 14 -20.86 -4.17 -15.98
CA LYS A 14 -21.45 -5.40 -15.42
C LYS A 14 -21.54 -5.37 -13.90
N GLY A 15 -20.68 -4.57 -13.26
CA GLY A 15 -20.69 -4.31 -11.82
C GLY A 15 -21.84 -3.37 -11.42
N GLU A 16 -21.66 -2.70 -10.30
CA GLU A 16 -22.65 -1.77 -9.75
C GLU A 16 -22.31 -0.33 -10.15
N VAL A 17 -23.36 0.45 -10.43
CA VAL A 17 -23.26 1.90 -10.67
C VAL A 17 -24.27 2.59 -9.78
N HIS A 18 -23.82 3.54 -8.96
CA HIS A 18 -24.65 4.21 -7.97
C HIS A 18 -24.55 5.72 -8.09
N ASN A 19 -25.68 6.41 -7.96
CA ASN A 19 -25.75 7.86 -7.84
C ASN A 19 -26.70 8.34 -6.75
N GLU A 20 -27.26 7.42 -5.96
CA GLU A 20 -28.20 7.72 -4.89
C GLU A 20 -27.53 8.52 -3.77
N LYS A 21 -28.31 9.36 -3.10
CA LYS A 21 -27.82 10.29 -2.07
C LYS A 21 -27.06 9.61 -0.95
N HIS A 22 -27.51 8.43 -0.50
CA HIS A 22 -26.85 7.70 0.58
C HIS A 22 -25.49 7.10 0.16
N PHE A 23 -25.37 6.56 -1.07
CA PHE A 23 -24.08 6.14 -1.62
C PHE A 23 -23.11 7.32 -1.73
N LYS A 24 -23.53 8.42 -2.33
CA LYS A 24 -22.71 9.64 -2.44
C LYS A 24 -22.22 10.12 -1.07
N LYS A 25 -23.10 10.11 -0.05
CA LYS A 25 -22.73 10.50 1.31
C LYS A 25 -21.70 9.53 1.91
N PHE A 26 -21.86 8.21 1.72
CA PHE A 26 -20.89 7.22 2.20
C PHE A 26 -19.53 7.38 1.54
N TYR A 27 -19.47 7.60 0.24
CA TYR A 27 -18.24 7.75 -0.51
C TYR A 27 -17.66 9.19 -0.49
N SER A 28 -18.34 10.13 0.15
CA SER A 28 -17.86 11.52 0.25
C SER A 28 -16.78 11.71 1.30
N VAL A 29 -16.51 10.72 2.15
CA VAL A 29 -15.51 10.77 3.22
C VAL A 29 -14.55 9.57 3.12
N ASP A 30 -13.34 9.76 3.62
CA ASP A 30 -12.38 8.70 3.92
C ASP A 30 -11.87 8.91 5.35
N SER A 31 -10.68 8.42 5.70
CA SER A 31 -10.11 8.66 7.04
C SER A 31 -9.41 10.03 7.19
N SER A 32 -9.47 10.89 6.18
CA SER A 32 -9.00 12.27 6.25
C SER A 32 -10.05 13.20 6.86
N SER A 33 -9.67 14.46 7.04
CA SER A 33 -10.59 15.52 7.45
C SER A 33 -11.40 16.14 6.30
N TYR A 34 -11.23 15.66 5.07
CA TYR A 34 -11.89 16.19 3.88
C TYR A 34 -13.23 15.51 3.61
N GLN A 35 -14.14 16.25 2.98
CA GLN A 35 -15.39 15.74 2.45
C GLN A 35 -15.61 16.25 1.04
N ILE A 36 -15.78 15.32 0.08
CA ILE A 36 -16.01 15.63 -1.33
C ILE A 36 -17.11 14.70 -1.86
N ILE A 37 -18.26 15.26 -2.24
CA ILE A 37 -19.40 14.48 -2.73
C ILE A 37 -19.16 14.06 -4.17
N PRO A 38 -19.07 12.75 -4.49
CA PRO A 38 -18.86 12.28 -5.85
C PRO A 38 -20.15 12.39 -6.70
N GLN A 39 -19.98 12.46 -8.00
CA GLN A 39 -21.09 12.42 -8.95
C GLN A 39 -21.66 11.01 -9.08
N ILE A 40 -20.79 10.00 -9.26
CA ILE A 40 -21.16 8.60 -9.50
C ILE A 40 -20.14 7.70 -8.80
N ILE A 41 -20.60 6.56 -8.31
CA ILE A 41 -19.77 5.48 -7.78
C ILE A 41 -19.90 4.28 -8.71
N VAL A 42 -18.76 3.68 -9.11
CA VAL A 42 -18.71 2.45 -9.88
C VAL A 42 -17.99 1.37 -9.06
N ILE A 43 -18.62 0.19 -8.93
CA ILE A 43 -18.03 -0.96 -8.24
C ILE A 43 -17.83 -2.07 -9.27
N PRO A 44 -16.67 -2.10 -9.95
CA PRO A 44 -16.39 -3.06 -11.01
C PRO A 44 -16.27 -4.48 -10.45
N ILE A 45 -16.72 -5.48 -11.22
CA ILE A 45 -16.53 -6.89 -10.88
C ILE A 45 -15.34 -7.51 -11.63
N ASN A 46 -14.83 -6.82 -12.65
CA ASN A 46 -13.69 -7.28 -13.45
C ASN A 46 -12.93 -6.08 -14.05
N GLU A 47 -11.82 -6.37 -14.72
CA GLU A 47 -10.97 -5.35 -15.35
C GLU A 47 -11.64 -4.66 -16.55
N GLU A 48 -12.56 -5.33 -17.25
CA GLU A 48 -13.28 -4.75 -18.38
C GLU A 48 -14.17 -3.58 -17.93
N ASP A 49 -14.84 -3.71 -16.80
CA ASP A 49 -15.63 -2.63 -16.19
C ASP A 49 -14.77 -1.42 -15.90
N VAL A 50 -13.55 -1.63 -15.37
CA VAL A 50 -12.59 -0.53 -15.12
C VAL A 50 -12.20 0.15 -16.42
N ILE A 51 -11.87 -0.60 -17.46
CA ILE A 51 -11.51 -0.08 -18.79
C ILE A 51 -12.66 0.75 -19.38
N LYS A 52 -13.88 0.22 -19.32
CA LYS A 52 -15.07 0.91 -19.82
C LYS A 52 -15.32 2.22 -19.05
N THR A 53 -15.20 2.17 -17.73
CA THR A 53 -15.39 3.36 -16.88
C THR A 53 -14.39 4.47 -17.24
N ILE A 54 -13.10 4.15 -17.41
CA ILE A 54 -12.07 5.11 -17.84
C ILE A 54 -12.41 5.71 -19.20
N LYS A 55 -12.74 4.89 -20.18
CA LYS A 55 -13.07 5.34 -21.55
C LYS A 55 -14.31 6.23 -21.58
N ILE A 56 -15.35 5.88 -20.83
CA ILE A 56 -16.56 6.67 -20.70
C ILE A 56 -16.26 7.98 -19.98
N ALA A 57 -15.56 7.95 -18.86
CA ALA A 57 -15.18 9.15 -18.12
C ALA A 57 -14.40 10.14 -19.01
N LYS A 58 -13.42 9.65 -19.77
CA LYS A 58 -12.66 10.44 -20.73
C LYS A 58 -13.55 11.08 -21.81
N LYS A 59 -14.51 10.33 -22.37
CA LYS A 59 -15.47 10.83 -23.37
C LYS A 59 -16.37 11.94 -22.83
N TYR A 60 -16.71 11.86 -21.55
CA TYR A 60 -17.59 12.83 -20.88
C TYR A 60 -16.83 13.95 -20.15
N GLY A 61 -15.50 13.96 -20.20
CA GLY A 61 -14.67 14.97 -19.52
C GLY A 61 -14.78 14.92 -18.00
N THR A 62 -15.03 13.72 -17.42
CA THR A 62 -15.23 13.54 -15.98
C THR A 62 -13.98 12.91 -15.38
N SER A 63 -13.55 13.42 -14.22
CA SER A 63 -12.41 12.87 -13.45
C SER A 63 -12.77 11.52 -12.82
N VAL A 64 -11.73 10.68 -12.64
CA VAL A 64 -11.85 9.35 -12.01
C VAL A 64 -10.87 9.25 -10.86
N THR A 65 -11.33 8.76 -9.72
CA THR A 65 -10.47 8.40 -8.58
C THR A 65 -10.75 6.96 -8.16
N VAL A 66 -9.65 6.24 -7.91
CA VAL A 66 -9.73 4.85 -7.43
C VAL A 66 -9.79 4.84 -5.91
N ARG A 67 -10.72 4.08 -5.37
CA ARG A 67 -10.86 3.87 -3.94
C ARG A 67 -10.57 2.42 -3.57
N GLY A 68 -9.68 2.22 -2.62
CA GLY A 68 -9.54 0.97 -1.90
C GLY A 68 -10.46 0.96 -0.68
N ALA A 69 -9.92 0.77 0.51
CA ALA A 69 -10.70 0.77 1.74
C ALA A 69 -11.00 2.17 2.31
N GLY A 70 -10.49 3.24 1.72
CA GLY A 70 -10.69 4.61 2.20
C GLY A 70 -10.00 4.92 3.54
N THR A 71 -8.92 4.22 3.85
CA THR A 71 -8.16 4.37 5.11
C THR A 71 -7.01 5.38 5.03
N GLY A 72 -6.87 6.08 3.91
CA GLY A 72 -5.87 7.14 3.72
C GLY A 72 -6.23 8.42 4.48
N LEU A 73 -5.21 9.15 4.94
CA LEU A 73 -5.37 10.34 5.80
C LEU A 73 -5.27 11.67 5.04
N VAL A 74 -5.13 11.63 3.71
CA VAL A 74 -4.87 12.83 2.89
C VAL A 74 -5.93 13.07 1.80
N GLY A 75 -7.08 12.38 1.86
CA GLY A 75 -8.17 12.57 0.91
C GLY A 75 -7.95 11.97 -0.48
N SER A 76 -6.94 11.12 -0.66
CA SER A 76 -6.59 10.55 -1.98
C SER A 76 -7.67 9.63 -2.58
N ALA A 77 -8.66 9.21 -1.78
CA ALA A 77 -9.79 8.38 -2.20
C ALA A 77 -11.06 9.19 -2.55
N LEU A 78 -10.99 10.53 -2.52
CA LEU A 78 -12.12 11.44 -2.71
C LEU A 78 -12.07 12.11 -4.09
N ASN A 79 -13.25 12.38 -4.66
CA ASN A 79 -13.38 13.04 -5.96
C ASN A 79 -14.79 13.61 -6.17
N TYR A 80 -14.91 14.69 -6.92
CA TYR A 80 -16.20 15.19 -7.42
C TYR A 80 -16.79 14.35 -8.56
N GLY A 81 -15.93 13.72 -9.38
CA GLY A 81 -16.34 12.93 -10.53
C GLY A 81 -16.77 11.50 -10.18
N ILE A 82 -16.13 10.53 -10.80
CA ILE A 82 -16.41 9.10 -10.60
C ILE A 82 -15.45 8.53 -9.57
N ILE A 83 -15.97 7.85 -8.55
CA ILE A 83 -15.18 6.99 -7.66
C ILE A 83 -15.32 5.55 -8.14
N ILE A 84 -14.19 4.87 -8.38
CA ILE A 84 -14.14 3.43 -8.68
C ILE A 84 -13.72 2.68 -7.43
N ASP A 85 -14.66 1.97 -6.79
CA ASP A 85 -14.37 1.14 -5.61
C ASP A 85 -13.96 -0.27 -6.04
N MET A 86 -12.71 -0.62 -5.77
CA MET A 86 -12.08 -1.86 -6.22
C MET A 86 -12.41 -3.10 -5.36
N LYS A 87 -13.29 -3.00 -4.38
CA LYS A 87 -13.58 -4.06 -3.38
C LYS A 87 -13.90 -5.44 -3.97
N LYS A 88 -14.48 -5.51 -5.18
CA LYS A 88 -14.81 -6.77 -5.86
C LYS A 88 -13.65 -7.34 -6.69
N ILE A 89 -12.57 -6.60 -6.91
CA ILE A 89 -11.34 -7.09 -7.55
C ILE A 89 -10.47 -7.74 -6.47
N ASN A 90 -10.91 -8.85 -5.89
CA ASN A 90 -10.42 -9.40 -4.63
C ASN A 90 -9.91 -10.84 -4.70
N SER A 91 -9.43 -11.27 -5.85
CA SER A 91 -8.85 -12.60 -6.03
C SER A 91 -7.50 -12.75 -5.30
N ILE A 92 -7.24 -13.94 -4.76
CA ILE A 92 -5.97 -14.32 -4.12
C ILE A 92 -5.51 -15.65 -4.70
N ARG A 93 -4.27 -15.69 -5.21
CA ARG A 93 -3.61 -16.92 -5.64
C ARG A 93 -2.23 -17.00 -5.01
N ILE A 94 -2.01 -17.97 -4.14
CA ILE A 94 -0.76 -18.13 -3.38
C ILE A 94 0.07 -19.26 -3.99
N ASN A 95 1.33 -18.96 -4.31
CA ASN A 95 2.36 -19.90 -4.76
C ASN A 95 3.44 -20.04 -3.68
N LYS A 96 4.42 -20.93 -3.89
CA LYS A 96 5.48 -21.23 -2.89
C LYS A 96 6.25 -19.98 -2.39
N LYS A 97 6.57 -19.01 -3.27
CA LYS A 97 7.37 -17.81 -2.96
C LYS A 97 6.71 -16.48 -3.38
N SER A 98 5.44 -16.51 -3.75
CA SER A 98 4.73 -15.30 -4.19
C SER A 98 3.22 -15.45 -4.03
N ALA A 99 2.51 -14.33 -3.93
CA ALA A 99 1.07 -14.28 -4.03
C ALA A 99 0.66 -13.30 -5.14
N ILE A 100 -0.31 -13.67 -5.98
CA ILE A 100 -0.95 -12.77 -6.94
C ILE A 100 -2.26 -12.36 -6.31
N VAL A 101 -2.45 -11.05 -6.15
CA VAL A 101 -3.58 -10.48 -5.41
C VAL A 101 -4.25 -9.37 -6.20
N GLY A 102 -5.57 -9.34 -6.17
CA GLY A 102 -6.36 -8.23 -6.69
C GLY A 102 -6.24 -7.00 -5.79
N SER A 103 -6.42 -5.81 -6.37
CA SER A 103 -6.26 -4.54 -5.65
C SER A 103 -7.28 -4.32 -4.52
N GLY A 104 -8.47 -4.92 -4.61
CA GLY A 104 -9.52 -4.85 -3.59
C GLY A 104 -9.32 -5.82 -2.41
N VAL A 105 -8.32 -6.71 -2.45
CA VAL A 105 -8.03 -7.62 -1.33
C VAL A 105 -7.65 -6.82 -0.09
N LEU A 106 -8.34 -7.04 1.02
CA LEU A 106 -7.92 -6.51 2.32
C LEU A 106 -6.67 -7.25 2.82
N LYS A 107 -5.71 -6.51 3.36
CA LYS A 107 -4.46 -7.11 3.86
C LYS A 107 -4.72 -8.13 4.96
N GLY A 108 -5.67 -7.88 5.87
CA GLY A 108 -6.05 -8.85 6.90
C GLY A 108 -6.53 -10.18 6.32
N LYS A 109 -7.31 -10.15 5.22
CA LYS A 109 -7.72 -11.37 4.49
C LYS A 109 -6.52 -12.10 3.89
N LEU A 110 -5.59 -11.35 3.27
CA LEU A 110 -4.37 -11.93 2.73
C LEU A 110 -3.52 -12.57 3.83
N ASP A 111 -3.37 -11.92 4.99
CA ASP A 111 -2.59 -12.45 6.11
C ASP A 111 -3.15 -13.79 6.61
N ILE A 112 -4.48 -13.90 6.75
CA ILE A 112 -5.15 -15.16 7.14
C ILE A 112 -4.83 -16.28 6.14
N GLU A 113 -4.97 -16.00 4.83
CA GLU A 113 -4.71 -17.01 3.80
C GLU A 113 -3.22 -17.40 3.70
N LEU A 114 -2.31 -16.46 3.93
CA LEU A 114 -0.87 -16.73 3.98
C LEU A 114 -0.48 -17.54 5.22
N GLN A 115 -1.07 -17.21 6.37
CA GLN A 115 -0.79 -17.89 7.64
C GLN A 115 -1.14 -19.39 7.58
N LYS A 116 -2.24 -19.77 6.92
CA LYS A 116 -2.61 -21.18 6.66
C LYS A 116 -1.51 -21.96 5.91
N LYS A 117 -0.62 -21.24 5.21
CA LYS A 117 0.50 -21.80 4.44
C LYS A 117 1.87 -21.56 5.09
N GLY A 118 1.90 -21.14 6.35
CA GLY A 118 3.13 -20.79 7.05
C GLY A 118 3.89 -19.61 6.45
N LYS A 119 3.17 -18.69 5.75
CA LYS A 119 3.75 -17.52 5.05
C LYS A 119 3.21 -16.22 5.63
N PHE A 120 3.90 -15.13 5.31
CA PHE A 120 3.43 -13.76 5.59
C PHE A 120 3.86 -12.77 4.51
N PHE A 121 3.14 -11.66 4.41
CA PHE A 121 3.51 -10.50 3.61
C PHE A 121 4.18 -9.47 4.53
N PRO A 122 5.45 -9.08 4.26
CA PRO A 122 6.24 -8.30 5.21
C PRO A 122 5.67 -6.92 5.59
N PRO A 123 5.23 -6.04 4.67
CA PRO A 123 4.70 -4.73 5.03
C PRO A 123 3.52 -4.83 6.01
N ASN A 124 3.60 -4.07 7.11
CA ASN A 124 2.62 -4.15 8.19
C ASN A 124 2.20 -2.75 8.67
N PRO A 125 1.37 -2.04 7.90
CA PRO A 125 0.83 -0.75 8.33
C PRO A 125 -0.06 -0.92 9.57
N SER A 126 -0.20 0.12 10.39
CA SER A 126 -1.00 0.09 11.63
C SER A 126 -2.45 -0.29 11.37
N ILE A 127 -3.04 0.17 10.27
CA ILE A 127 -4.40 -0.17 9.82
C ILE A 127 -4.46 -1.47 8.99
N GLY A 128 -3.45 -2.35 9.08
CA GLY A 128 -3.24 -3.50 8.20
C GLY A 128 -4.45 -4.40 7.99
N ASN A 129 -5.27 -4.63 9.00
CA ASN A 129 -6.44 -5.51 8.88
C ASN A 129 -7.51 -4.96 7.91
N PHE A 130 -7.58 -3.65 7.74
CA PHE A 130 -8.65 -2.96 7.02
C PHE A 130 -8.21 -2.32 5.72
N CYS A 131 -6.91 -2.06 5.51
CA CYS A 131 -6.45 -1.46 4.26
C CYS A 131 -6.48 -2.46 3.10
N SER A 132 -6.74 -1.97 1.89
CA SER A 132 -6.67 -2.78 0.67
C SER A 132 -5.26 -2.83 0.10
N LEU A 133 -4.92 -3.93 -0.60
CA LEU A 133 -3.62 -4.07 -1.28
C LEU A 133 -3.42 -3.00 -2.34
N GLY A 134 -4.47 -2.60 -3.07
CA GLY A 134 -4.41 -1.49 -4.02
C GLY A 134 -4.04 -0.16 -3.36
N GLY A 135 -4.62 0.13 -2.19
CA GLY A 135 -4.26 1.32 -1.40
C GLY A 135 -2.83 1.26 -0.88
N MET A 136 -2.38 0.10 -0.38
CA MET A 136 -0.99 -0.10 0.05
C MET A 136 0.00 0.11 -1.11
N LEU A 137 -0.31 -0.36 -2.30
CA LEU A 137 0.50 -0.18 -3.50
C LEU A 137 0.48 1.29 -3.95
N GLY A 138 -0.70 1.92 -4.00
CA GLY A 138 -0.86 3.32 -4.39
C GLY A 138 -0.06 4.28 -3.50
N ASN A 139 -0.05 4.05 -2.19
CA ASN A 139 0.60 4.92 -1.21
C ASN A 139 2.02 4.46 -0.84
N ASN A 140 2.53 3.36 -1.40
CA ASN A 140 3.77 2.73 -0.96
C ASN A 140 3.80 2.53 0.57
N SER A 141 2.74 1.96 1.12
CA SER A 141 2.57 1.82 2.56
C SER A 141 3.73 1.06 3.21
N SER A 142 4.12 1.49 4.39
CA SER A 142 5.15 0.87 5.23
C SER A 142 4.53 0.42 6.56
N GLY A 143 5.31 0.24 7.61
CA GLY A 143 4.84 -0.09 8.96
C GLY A 143 5.97 -0.53 9.85
N SER A 144 5.63 -1.06 11.02
CA SER A 144 6.58 -1.44 12.09
C SER A 144 7.72 -2.34 11.63
N ARG A 145 7.48 -3.17 10.61
CA ARG A 145 8.49 -4.11 10.09
C ARG A 145 9.40 -3.53 9.00
N SER A 146 9.25 -2.25 8.66
CA SER A 146 9.95 -1.65 7.52
C SER A 146 11.47 -1.55 7.71
N ILE A 147 11.95 -1.52 8.93
CA ILE A 147 13.38 -1.50 9.25
C ILE A 147 14.11 -2.75 8.71
N LYS A 148 13.47 -3.92 8.74
CA LYS A 148 14.04 -5.18 8.23
C LYS A 148 13.60 -5.50 6.81
N TYR A 149 12.33 -5.27 6.48
CA TYR A 149 11.70 -5.81 5.28
C TYR A 149 11.37 -4.73 4.23
N GLY A 150 11.65 -3.47 4.53
CA GLY A 150 11.29 -2.36 3.65
C GLY A 150 9.79 -2.05 3.63
N SER A 151 9.39 -1.26 2.66
CA SER A 151 8.00 -0.86 2.41
C SER A 151 7.33 -1.77 1.35
N THR A 152 6.15 -1.41 0.93
CA THR A 152 5.41 -2.17 -0.10
C THR A 152 6.20 -2.33 -1.39
N ILE A 153 6.88 -1.29 -1.86
CA ILE A 153 7.68 -1.29 -3.10
C ILE A 153 8.82 -2.33 -3.10
N ASP A 154 9.35 -2.65 -1.93
CA ASP A 154 10.45 -3.59 -1.77
C ASP A 154 9.96 -5.05 -1.80
N ASN A 155 8.64 -5.25 -1.69
CA ASN A 155 7.98 -6.54 -1.58
C ASN A 155 7.04 -6.87 -2.75
N VAL A 156 7.20 -6.19 -3.90
CA VAL A 156 6.41 -6.41 -5.11
C VAL A 156 7.32 -6.85 -6.25
N LYS A 157 6.87 -7.82 -7.04
CA LYS A 157 7.57 -8.35 -8.22
C LYS A 157 6.98 -7.90 -9.55
N GLU A 158 5.66 -7.75 -9.60
CA GLU A 158 4.92 -7.39 -10.82
C GLU A 158 3.69 -6.60 -10.45
N ILE A 159 3.28 -5.67 -11.31
CA ILE A 159 2.01 -4.95 -11.21
C ILE A 159 1.28 -4.99 -12.54
N THR A 160 0.00 -5.32 -12.49
CA THR A 160 -0.93 -5.13 -13.61
C THR A 160 -1.81 -3.94 -13.30
N PHE A 161 -1.85 -2.98 -14.23
CA PHE A 161 -2.64 -1.75 -14.10
C PHE A 161 -3.27 -1.38 -15.46
N ILE A 162 -4.25 -0.48 -15.41
CA ILE A 162 -4.89 0.11 -16.58
C ILE A 162 -4.52 1.58 -16.61
N ASP A 163 -3.92 2.04 -17.72
CA ASP A 163 -3.54 3.45 -17.88
C ASP A 163 -4.75 4.37 -18.16
N GLY A 164 -4.52 5.68 -18.19
CA GLY A 164 -5.56 6.68 -18.46
C GLY A 164 -6.22 6.60 -19.85
N ASN A 165 -5.70 5.74 -20.74
CA ASN A 165 -6.29 5.45 -22.06
C ASN A 165 -7.09 4.14 -22.06
N GLY A 166 -7.16 3.43 -20.93
CA GLY A 166 -7.83 2.14 -20.81
C GLY A 166 -7.00 0.97 -21.36
N LYS A 167 -5.66 1.13 -21.48
CA LYS A 167 -4.77 0.05 -21.89
C LYS A 167 -4.27 -0.72 -20.67
N LYS A 168 -4.45 -2.04 -20.68
CA LYS A 168 -3.91 -2.95 -19.66
C LYS A 168 -2.42 -3.16 -19.87
N ILE A 169 -1.63 -2.96 -18.83
CA ILE A 169 -0.17 -3.09 -18.83
C ILE A 169 0.27 -3.92 -17.62
N THR A 170 1.19 -4.85 -17.83
CA THR A 170 1.84 -5.61 -16.74
C THR A 170 3.33 -5.32 -16.76
N LEU A 171 3.83 -4.67 -15.72
CA LEU A 171 5.25 -4.39 -15.53
C LEU A 171 5.90 -5.38 -14.55
N PRO A 172 7.14 -5.81 -14.80
CA PRO A 172 8.01 -5.50 -15.94
C PRO A 172 7.83 -6.45 -17.14
N LYS A 173 6.76 -7.23 -17.20
CA LYS A 173 6.54 -8.23 -18.29
C LYS A 173 6.40 -7.59 -19.67
N ASN A 174 5.76 -6.43 -19.74
CA ASN A 174 5.68 -5.68 -21.01
C ASN A 174 7.04 -5.03 -21.29
N LYS A 175 7.88 -5.75 -22.08
CA LYS A 175 9.26 -5.35 -22.37
C LYS A 175 9.36 -4.01 -23.08
N GLN A 176 8.47 -3.74 -24.03
CA GLN A 176 8.47 -2.50 -24.79
C GLN A 176 8.21 -1.29 -23.88
N VAL A 177 7.20 -1.38 -23.00
CA VAL A 177 6.89 -0.31 -22.04
C VAL A 177 7.99 -0.18 -20.99
N SER A 178 8.53 -1.31 -20.49
CA SER A 178 9.65 -1.28 -19.51
C SER A 178 10.89 -0.61 -20.09
N LYS A 179 11.27 -0.93 -21.32
CA LYS A 179 12.38 -0.29 -22.01
C LYS A 179 12.15 1.22 -22.15
N LYS A 180 10.95 1.61 -22.63
CA LYS A 180 10.59 3.04 -22.77
C LYS A 180 10.63 3.78 -21.44
N ILE A 181 10.09 3.21 -20.35
CA ILE A 181 10.15 3.81 -19.03
C ILE A 181 11.61 3.99 -18.61
N PHE A 182 12.42 2.93 -18.65
CA PHE A 182 13.80 2.97 -18.18
C PHE A 182 14.68 3.96 -18.96
N GLN A 183 14.51 4.03 -20.28
CA GLN A 183 15.27 4.95 -21.14
C GLN A 183 14.92 6.43 -20.94
N ASN A 184 13.67 6.74 -20.51
CA ASN A 184 13.22 8.12 -20.35
C ASN A 184 13.29 8.63 -18.89
N ILE A 185 13.63 7.77 -17.92
CA ILE A 185 13.83 8.22 -16.54
C ILE A 185 15.17 8.96 -16.45
N LYS A 186 15.09 10.24 -16.12
CA LYS A 186 16.23 11.05 -15.71
C LYS A 186 16.18 11.21 -14.19
N ILE A 187 17.26 10.82 -13.50
CA ILE A 187 17.34 10.94 -12.04
C ILE A 187 18.28 12.11 -11.74
N ASP A 188 17.71 13.19 -11.23
CA ASP A 188 18.48 14.25 -10.61
C ASP A 188 18.77 13.85 -9.15
N ASN A 189 19.98 13.32 -8.92
CA ASN A 189 20.36 12.82 -7.60
C ASN A 189 20.60 13.93 -6.58
N ASP A 190 20.89 15.16 -7.02
CA ASP A 190 21.27 16.26 -6.13
C ASP A 190 20.06 16.87 -5.42
N ASN A 191 18.92 16.87 -6.11
CA ASN A 191 17.68 17.45 -5.58
C ASN A 191 16.78 16.45 -4.82
N ILE A 192 17.16 15.18 -4.69
CA ILE A 192 16.36 14.21 -3.93
C ILE A 192 16.95 14.03 -2.53
N PRO A 193 16.17 14.26 -1.45
CA PRO A 193 16.64 14.10 -0.08
C PRO A 193 17.24 12.72 0.19
N LYS A 194 18.39 12.69 0.88
CA LYS A 194 19.08 11.46 1.30
C LYS A 194 18.46 10.95 2.61
N THR A 195 17.26 10.40 2.55
CA THR A 195 16.56 9.84 3.71
C THR A 195 16.48 8.31 3.63
N SER A 196 16.49 7.64 4.78
CA SER A 196 16.32 6.19 4.87
C SER A 196 14.91 5.72 4.46
N LYS A 197 13.91 6.60 4.63
CA LYS A 197 12.51 6.36 4.26
C LYS A 197 11.96 7.56 3.50
N ASN A 198 11.43 7.30 2.32
CA ASN A 198 10.73 8.29 1.50
C ASN A 198 9.51 7.64 0.85
N SER A 199 8.32 8.19 1.09
CA SER A 199 7.06 7.79 0.44
C SER A 199 6.49 8.90 -0.43
N SER A 200 7.19 10.04 -0.56
CA SER A 200 6.76 11.21 -1.31
C SER A 200 7.10 11.08 -2.79
N GLY A 201 6.14 11.33 -3.65
CA GLY A 201 6.30 11.32 -5.10
C GLY A 201 6.65 9.95 -5.71
N TYR A 202 7.00 9.98 -6.99
CA TYR A 202 7.37 8.76 -7.72
C TYR A 202 8.73 8.24 -7.28
N GLN A 203 8.81 6.92 -7.01
CA GLN A 203 10.02 6.26 -6.52
C GLN A 203 11.01 5.96 -7.65
N ILE A 204 11.36 6.95 -8.47
CA ILE A 204 12.19 6.78 -9.66
C ILE A 204 13.59 6.26 -9.35
N LYS A 205 14.20 6.64 -8.22
CA LYS A 205 15.50 6.10 -7.75
C LYS A 205 15.50 4.58 -7.55
N LYS A 206 14.34 3.99 -7.30
CA LYS A 206 14.20 2.54 -7.14
C LYS A 206 14.18 1.79 -8.48
N ILE A 207 14.19 2.52 -9.61
CA ILE A 207 14.18 1.94 -10.96
C ILE A 207 15.61 1.93 -11.50
N THR A 208 16.31 0.85 -11.25
CA THR A 208 17.73 0.65 -11.61
C THR A 208 17.91 -0.19 -12.86
N SER A 209 16.83 -0.77 -13.40
CA SER A 209 16.84 -1.60 -14.61
C SER A 209 15.42 -1.76 -15.19
N GLU A 210 15.33 -2.25 -16.41
CA GLU A 210 14.04 -2.62 -17.04
C GLU A 210 13.25 -3.66 -16.22
N LYS A 211 13.96 -4.50 -15.44
CA LYS A 211 13.36 -5.58 -14.64
C LYS A 211 12.57 -5.10 -13.43
N ASN A 212 12.70 -3.85 -13.03
CA ASN A 212 12.03 -3.31 -11.85
C ASN A 212 11.19 -2.04 -12.13
N THR A 213 10.83 -1.80 -13.38
CA THR A 213 10.01 -0.65 -13.81
C THR A 213 8.59 -0.62 -13.21
N HIS A 214 8.09 -1.75 -12.70
CA HIS A 214 6.83 -1.80 -11.94
C HIS A 214 6.84 -0.88 -10.72
N LYS A 215 8.01 -0.52 -10.21
CA LYS A 215 8.18 0.37 -9.05
C LYS A 215 7.69 1.80 -9.32
N ILE A 216 7.58 2.23 -10.59
CA ILE A 216 7.02 3.56 -10.94
C ILE A 216 5.55 3.69 -10.52
N ILE A 217 4.81 2.58 -10.53
CA ILE A 217 3.38 2.56 -10.19
C ILE A 217 3.15 2.57 -8.68
N ILE A 218 4.13 2.09 -7.90
CA ILE A 218 4.02 2.02 -6.44
C ILE A 218 4.33 3.38 -5.84
N GLY A 219 3.39 3.94 -5.08
CA GLY A 219 3.44 5.31 -4.56
C GLY A 219 2.99 6.35 -5.57
N SER A 220 2.35 5.96 -6.70
CA SER A 220 1.83 6.90 -7.70
C SER A 220 0.45 7.48 -7.35
N GLU A 221 -0.19 6.99 -6.30
CA GLU A 221 -1.49 7.46 -5.80
C GLU A 221 -2.59 7.54 -6.87
N GLY A 222 -2.55 6.62 -7.85
CA GLY A 222 -3.52 6.55 -8.95
C GLY A 222 -3.22 7.48 -10.14
N THR A 223 -2.20 8.34 -10.08
CA THR A 223 -1.90 9.33 -11.13
C THR A 223 -1.38 8.70 -12.43
N LEU A 224 -0.84 7.49 -12.39
CA LEU A 224 -0.31 6.77 -13.56
C LEU A 224 -1.25 5.68 -14.07
N GLY A 225 -2.36 5.42 -13.37
CA GLY A 225 -3.35 4.43 -13.75
C GLY A 225 -3.94 3.66 -12.56
N ILE A 226 -4.84 2.75 -12.87
CA ILE A 226 -5.61 1.98 -11.89
C ILE A 226 -4.99 0.60 -11.72
N ILE A 227 -4.48 0.30 -10.53
CA ILE A 227 -3.91 -1.00 -10.19
C ILE A 227 -5.03 -2.06 -10.13
N ILE A 228 -4.87 -3.14 -10.89
CA ILE A 228 -5.80 -4.27 -10.92
C ILE A 228 -5.29 -5.40 -10.04
N SER A 229 -4.01 -5.74 -10.16
CA SER A 229 -3.40 -6.81 -9.37
C SER A 229 -1.89 -6.63 -9.23
N ALA A 230 -1.33 -7.28 -8.23
CA ALA A 230 0.11 -7.34 -8.04
C ALA A 230 0.57 -8.76 -7.69
N LYS A 231 1.82 -9.08 -8.07
CA LYS A 231 2.54 -10.26 -7.60
C LYS A 231 3.47 -9.84 -6.47
N LEU A 232 3.13 -10.27 -5.29
CA LEU A 232 3.81 -9.95 -4.05
C LEU A 232 4.90 -10.97 -3.74
N ASN A 233 5.98 -10.52 -3.11
CA ASN A 233 6.95 -11.39 -2.46
C ASN A 233 6.41 -11.77 -1.08
N ILE A 234 6.41 -13.07 -0.76
CA ILE A 234 5.97 -13.59 0.54
C ILE A 234 7.11 -14.40 1.16
N LEU A 235 7.17 -14.37 2.48
CA LEU A 235 8.22 -15.01 3.26
C LEU A 235 7.65 -16.08 4.18
N ASP A 236 8.51 -17.00 4.61
CA ASP A 236 8.17 -17.96 5.66
C ASP A 236 7.99 -17.26 7.00
N ILE A 237 7.00 -17.66 7.78
CA ILE A 237 6.83 -17.18 9.15
C ILE A 237 8.06 -17.56 9.97
N PRO A 238 8.72 -16.62 10.65
CA PRO A 238 9.88 -16.93 11.50
C PRO A 238 9.49 -17.91 12.60
N LYS A 239 10.35 -18.92 12.85
CA LYS A 239 10.12 -19.96 13.86
C LYS A 239 10.07 -19.41 15.28
N LYS A 240 10.89 -18.39 15.57
CA LYS A 240 10.91 -17.70 16.88
C LYS A 240 10.84 -16.20 16.69
N ARG A 241 10.13 -15.56 17.60
CA ARG A 241 10.02 -14.11 17.73
C ARG A 241 10.18 -13.73 19.19
N ILE A 242 10.98 -12.73 19.45
CA ILE A 242 11.19 -12.20 20.80
C ILE A 242 10.93 -10.71 20.74
N LEU A 243 10.20 -10.19 21.70
CA LEU A 243 9.99 -8.76 21.89
C LEU A 243 10.76 -8.34 23.15
N TYR A 244 11.68 -7.41 23.00
CA TYR A 244 12.31 -6.69 24.09
C TYR A 244 11.62 -5.35 24.26
N ILE A 245 11.28 -5.00 25.51
CA ILE A 245 10.80 -3.70 25.91
C ILE A 245 11.90 -3.08 26.77
N ILE A 246 12.50 -2.00 26.27
CA ILE A 246 13.66 -1.37 26.92
C ILE A 246 13.23 0.00 27.42
N GLU A 247 13.38 0.22 28.73
CA GLU A 247 13.03 1.44 29.41
C GLU A 247 14.20 2.41 29.44
N TYR A 248 13.92 3.68 29.16
CA TYR A 248 14.92 4.75 29.19
C TYR A 248 14.44 5.93 30.03
N LYS A 249 15.35 6.45 30.86
CA LYS A 249 15.16 7.72 31.62
C LYS A 249 15.46 8.96 30.78
N SER A 250 16.03 8.78 29.56
CA SER A 250 16.37 9.85 28.65
C SER A 250 16.00 9.50 27.20
N ILE A 251 15.29 10.42 26.52
CA ILE A 251 14.98 10.30 25.08
C ILE A 251 16.28 10.29 24.25
N PHE A 252 17.30 11.05 24.65
CA PHE A 252 18.58 11.12 23.95
C PHE A 252 19.34 9.79 24.03
N GLU A 253 19.32 9.10 25.19
CA GLU A 253 19.90 7.76 25.30
C GLU A 253 19.15 6.75 24.42
N ALA A 254 17.81 6.77 24.46
CA ALA A 254 17.00 5.93 23.59
C ALA A 254 17.33 6.16 22.10
N ALA A 255 17.44 7.42 21.68
CA ALA A 255 17.81 7.77 20.31
C ALA A 255 19.21 7.28 19.92
N LYS A 256 20.22 7.46 20.80
CA LYS A 256 21.58 6.96 20.59
C LYS A 256 21.60 5.43 20.49
N ASN A 257 20.93 4.75 21.42
CA ASN A 257 20.92 3.28 21.46
C ASN A 257 20.08 2.69 20.32
N SER A 258 19.03 3.38 19.84
CA SER A 258 18.26 2.92 18.68
C SER A 258 19.12 2.79 17.42
N GLN A 259 20.11 3.66 17.23
CA GLN A 259 21.06 3.56 16.10
C GLN A 259 21.95 2.31 16.20
N LEU A 260 22.37 1.94 17.42
CA LEU A 260 23.14 0.73 17.67
C LEU A 260 22.28 -0.52 17.47
N ILE A 261 21.06 -0.51 18.04
CA ILE A 261 20.10 -1.61 17.90
C ILE A 261 19.72 -1.82 16.44
N ALA A 262 19.55 -0.75 15.66
CA ALA A 262 19.23 -0.85 14.22
C ALA A 262 20.29 -1.64 13.44
N LYS A 263 21.57 -1.59 13.83
CA LYS A 263 22.65 -2.37 13.20
C LYS A 263 22.49 -3.89 13.41
N THR A 264 21.74 -4.33 14.40
CA THR A 264 21.42 -5.75 14.62
C THR A 264 20.31 -6.28 13.72
N ALA A 265 19.77 -5.44 12.81
CA ALA A 265 18.69 -5.76 11.88
C ALA A 265 17.42 -6.33 12.58
N PRO A 266 16.88 -5.67 13.61
CA PRO A 266 15.65 -6.10 14.26
C PRO A 266 14.49 -6.10 13.27
N SER A 267 13.50 -6.95 13.50
CA SER A 267 12.29 -6.98 12.65
C SER A 267 11.37 -5.79 12.90
N THR A 268 11.45 -5.19 14.09
CA THR A 268 10.72 -3.99 14.49
C THR A 268 11.59 -3.20 15.45
N LEU A 269 11.57 -1.88 15.32
CA LEU A 269 12.16 -0.95 16.27
C LEU A 269 11.23 0.26 16.36
N GLU A 270 10.51 0.38 17.46
CA GLU A 270 9.54 1.46 17.69
C GLU A 270 9.80 2.17 18.99
N PHE A 271 9.59 3.48 18.96
CA PHE A 271 9.78 4.38 20.08
C PHE A 271 8.40 4.86 20.58
N VAL A 272 8.24 4.88 21.89
CA VAL A 272 7.03 5.40 22.56
C VAL A 272 7.45 6.38 23.64
N ASP A 273 6.93 7.59 23.58
CA ASP A 273 7.22 8.66 24.51
C ASP A 273 6.38 8.59 25.81
N LYS A 274 6.76 9.37 26.82
CA LYS A 274 6.08 9.45 28.11
C LYS A 274 4.59 9.80 28.00
N ASN A 275 4.21 10.64 27.03
CA ASN A 275 2.81 11.05 26.89
C ASN A 275 1.94 9.89 26.40
N THR A 276 2.49 9.07 25.51
CA THR A 276 1.83 7.86 25.00
C THR A 276 1.81 6.75 26.07
N LEU A 277 2.83 6.68 26.96
CA LEU A 277 2.89 5.67 28.03
C LEU A 277 1.67 5.69 28.96
N LYS A 278 1.04 6.85 29.14
CA LYS A 278 -0.17 7.00 29.96
C LYS A 278 -1.35 6.13 29.48
N TYR A 279 -1.34 5.74 28.20
CA TYR A 279 -2.40 4.95 27.57
C TYR A 279 -2.04 3.46 27.44
N ILE A 280 -0.80 3.09 27.81
CA ILE A 280 -0.34 1.70 27.73
C ILE A 280 -0.59 1.03 29.09
N LYS A 281 -1.39 -0.04 29.06
CA LYS A 281 -1.65 -0.89 30.24
C LYS A 281 -0.50 -1.91 30.41
N PHE A 282 0.66 -1.45 30.81
CA PHE A 282 1.84 -2.28 31.07
C PHE A 282 2.59 -1.71 32.29
N ASN A 283 3.12 -2.60 33.15
CA ASN A 283 3.94 -2.17 34.28
C ASN A 283 5.35 -1.84 33.80
N PHE A 284 5.75 -0.60 33.94
CA PHE A 284 7.10 -0.08 33.67
C PHE A 284 7.52 0.87 34.76
N ASP A 285 8.83 1.15 34.87
CA ASP A 285 9.36 2.10 35.85
C ASP A 285 8.71 3.47 35.66
N LYS A 286 8.14 4.02 36.76
CA LYS A 286 7.52 5.36 36.77
C LYS A 286 8.48 6.48 36.37
N SER A 287 9.79 6.26 36.54
CA SER A 287 10.83 7.20 36.12
C SER A 287 11.12 7.16 34.61
N ALA A 288 10.63 6.15 33.88
CA ALA A 288 10.84 6.03 32.44
C ALA A 288 10.25 7.22 31.70
N GLN A 289 11.04 7.81 30.79
CA GLN A 289 10.62 8.88 29.89
C GLN A 289 10.19 8.35 28.54
N CYS A 290 10.65 7.16 28.17
CA CYS A 290 10.29 6.51 26.92
C CYS A 290 10.61 5.00 26.93
N LEU A 291 9.98 4.27 26.01
CA LEU A 291 10.25 2.86 25.76
C LEU A 291 10.74 2.65 24.33
N LEU A 292 11.63 1.69 24.12
CA LEU A 292 11.91 1.10 22.81
C LEU A 292 11.33 -0.31 22.76
N PHE A 293 10.49 -0.57 21.76
CA PHE A 293 10.01 -1.90 21.42
C PHE A 293 10.90 -2.48 20.33
N VAL A 294 11.66 -3.52 20.66
CA VAL A 294 12.60 -4.17 19.76
C VAL A 294 12.16 -5.60 19.51
N ALA A 295 11.60 -5.88 18.34
CA ALA A 295 11.27 -7.25 17.96
C ALA A 295 12.38 -7.85 17.11
N VAL A 296 12.78 -9.08 17.44
CA VAL A 296 13.71 -9.88 16.65
C VAL A 296 13.03 -11.16 16.16
N SER A 297 13.41 -11.59 14.97
CA SER A 297 12.80 -12.75 14.32
C SER A 297 13.88 -13.66 13.75
N TYR A 298 13.87 -14.92 14.16
CA TYR A 298 14.85 -15.93 13.77
C TYR A 298 14.19 -16.98 12.87
N THR A 299 14.79 -17.25 11.70
CA THR A 299 14.39 -18.34 10.80
C THR A 299 15.16 -19.62 11.10
N HIS A 300 16.38 -19.50 11.63
CA HIS A 300 17.25 -20.60 12.07
C HIS A 300 17.73 -20.30 13.48
N LEU A 301 17.75 -21.35 14.32
CA LEU A 301 18.38 -21.32 15.63
C LEU A 301 19.87 -21.62 15.46
N THR A 302 20.67 -20.59 15.24
CA THR A 302 22.04 -20.59 15.72
C THR A 302 22.13 -19.51 16.78
N LEU A 303 21.93 -19.88 18.03
CA LEU A 303 22.48 -19.10 19.11
C LEU A 303 24.00 -19.15 18.91
N PRO A 304 24.74 -18.01 18.99
CA PRO A 304 26.17 -18.10 19.21
C PRO A 304 26.35 -18.87 20.51
N THR A 305 26.86 -20.05 20.43
CA THR A 305 27.42 -20.75 21.59
C THR A 305 28.72 -20.04 21.92
N ASN A 306 28.71 -19.25 22.98
CA ASN A 306 29.93 -18.91 23.69
C ASN A 306 30.41 -20.13 24.41
#